data_335f9da4165e66e02ca7336c69cbfc41
#
_entry.id   335f9da4165e66e02ca7336c69cbfc41
#
_cell.length_a   1.000
_cell.length_b   1.000
_cell.length_c   1.000
_cell.angle_alpha   90.00
_cell.angle_beta   90.00
_cell.angle_gamma   90.00
#
_symmetry.space_group_name_H-M   'P 1'
#
loop_
_entity.id
_entity.type
_entity.pdbx_description
1 polymer ?
#
loop_
_entity_poly.entity_id
_entity_poly.type
_entity_poly.pdbx_seq_one_letter_code
_entity_poly.pdbx_strand_id
1 'polypeptide(L)'
;AIDNPEKSKIYYKFMRSVDMAGSFSNEGKYIKGIEDYIPVSQYNCEKHRKAVVQDILENWKTLSHNSKFHAILATSSIMEAIQYYRLFKQEKSSLKITALFDASDAGKNEKNTIFKEDGMAEIITDYNKMYERDFSIKTHDKFKKDIALRLAHKDSYLTIDRTPKEQINLL
;
A
#
# COMPACT_ATOMS: atom_id res chain seq x y z
N ALA A 1 27.05 10.45 10.48
CA ALA A 1 26.21 9.96 11.59
C ALA A 1 25.23 8.89 11.13
N ILE A 2 24.84 8.92 9.86
CA ILE A 2 23.89 7.97 9.24
C ILE A 2 24.56 6.61 8.96
N ASP A 3 25.89 6.56 8.88
CA ASP A 3 26.65 5.35 8.55
C ASP A 3 26.87 4.39 9.74
N ASN A 4 26.43 4.76 10.94
CA ASN A 4 26.52 3.90 12.12
C ASN A 4 25.13 3.41 12.55
N PRO A 5 24.77 2.14 12.27
CA PRO A 5 23.43 1.60 12.57
C PRO A 5 23.02 1.69 14.04
N GLU A 6 23.96 1.56 14.97
CA GLU A 6 23.70 1.63 16.40
C GLU A 6 23.35 3.07 16.82
N LYS A 7 24.11 4.05 16.35
CA LYS A 7 23.82 5.47 16.61
C LYS A 7 22.52 5.92 15.93
N SER A 8 22.22 5.41 14.74
CA SER A 8 20.97 5.68 14.04
C SER A 8 19.77 5.20 14.84
N LYS A 9 19.79 3.96 15.36
CA LYS A 9 18.69 3.40 16.17
C LYS A 9 18.41 4.25 17.41
N ILE A 10 19.45 4.71 18.11
CA ILE A 10 19.30 5.57 19.29
C ILE A 10 18.74 6.93 18.90
N TYR A 11 19.22 7.51 17.82
CA TYR A 11 18.78 8.80 17.31
C TYR A 11 17.30 8.79 16.95
N TYR A 12 16.85 7.84 16.12
CA TYR A 12 15.44 7.71 15.72
C TYR A 12 14.50 7.44 16.90
N LYS A 13 14.94 6.74 17.92
CA LYS A 13 14.12 6.48 19.11
C LYS A 13 13.70 7.76 19.85
N PHE A 14 14.50 8.81 19.78
CA PHE A 14 14.25 10.09 20.46
C PHE A 14 13.70 11.20 19.57
N MET A 15 13.67 10.98 18.25
CA MET A 15 13.11 11.95 17.31
C MET A 15 11.60 11.98 17.37
N ARG A 16 11.04 13.18 17.38
CA ARG A 16 9.60 13.38 17.17
C ARG A 16 9.30 13.27 15.68
N SER A 17 8.08 12.87 15.35
CA SER A 17 7.61 12.77 13.96
C SER A 17 7.78 14.08 13.17
N VAL A 18 7.60 15.23 13.83
CA VAL A 18 7.78 16.55 13.22
C VAL A 18 9.24 16.84 12.82
N ASP A 19 10.21 16.25 13.51
CA ASP A 19 11.63 16.41 13.18
C ASP A 19 12.01 15.59 11.96
N MET A 20 11.26 14.54 11.66
CA MET A 20 11.42 13.70 10.45
C MET A 20 10.75 14.37 9.24
N ALA A 21 9.48 14.67 9.33
CA ALA A 21 8.63 15.04 8.19
C ALA A 21 8.53 16.57 7.94
N GLY A 22 9.22 17.37 8.71
CA GLY A 22 9.01 18.82 8.63
C GLY A 22 7.67 19.28 9.23
N SER A 23 7.52 20.57 9.41
CA SER A 23 6.33 21.16 10.04
C SER A 23 6.17 22.63 9.67
N PHE A 24 5.00 23.22 9.99
CA PHE A 24 4.80 24.66 9.90
C PHE A 24 4.96 25.29 11.28
N SER A 25 5.67 26.43 11.35
CA SER A 25 5.72 27.27 12.54
C SER A 25 4.37 27.96 12.79
N ASN A 26 4.18 28.50 13.98
CA ASN A 26 2.99 29.28 14.31
C ASN A 26 2.78 30.51 13.40
N GLU A 27 3.83 30.98 12.76
CA GLU A 27 3.81 32.08 11.77
C GLU A 27 3.57 31.59 10.34
N GLY A 28 3.27 30.30 10.13
CA GLY A 28 3.03 29.70 8.82
C GLY A 28 4.29 29.45 7.99
N LYS A 29 5.48 29.57 8.56
CA LYS A 29 6.74 29.28 7.87
C LYS A 29 7.03 27.78 7.93
N TYR A 30 7.32 27.17 6.78
CA TYR A 30 7.72 25.76 6.71
C TYR A 30 9.13 25.56 7.28
N ILE A 31 9.24 24.65 8.24
CA ILE A 31 10.50 24.22 8.86
C ILE A 31 10.79 22.83 8.31
N LYS A 32 11.92 22.70 7.61
CA LYS A 32 12.35 21.43 7.02
C LYS A 32 12.65 20.37 8.07
N GLY A 33 12.11 19.17 7.85
CA GLY A 33 12.51 17.97 8.58
C GLY A 33 13.68 17.25 7.92
N ILE A 34 14.10 16.11 8.48
CA ILE A 34 15.20 15.31 7.92
C ILE A 34 14.85 14.80 6.54
N GLU A 35 13.60 14.38 6.30
CA GLU A 35 13.14 13.85 5.02
C GLU A 35 13.29 14.85 3.87
N ASP A 36 13.19 16.15 4.15
CA ASP A 36 13.37 17.20 3.14
C ASP A 36 14.81 17.31 2.59
N TYR A 37 15.76 16.71 3.30
CA TYR A 37 17.17 16.66 2.87
C TYR A 37 17.56 15.33 2.23
N ILE A 38 16.66 14.35 2.21
CA ILE A 38 16.91 13.06 1.60
C ILE A 38 16.49 13.11 0.13
N PRO A 39 17.36 12.80 -0.81
CA PRO A 39 16.99 12.78 -2.23
C PRO A 39 15.85 11.80 -2.50
N VAL A 40 14.85 12.23 -3.28
CA VAL A 40 13.70 11.40 -3.67
C VAL A 40 14.13 10.08 -4.31
N SER A 41 15.28 10.06 -4.99
CA SER A 41 15.85 8.85 -5.58
C SER A 41 16.16 7.74 -4.57
N GLN A 42 16.37 8.07 -3.31
CA GLN A 42 16.59 7.06 -2.25
C GLN A 42 15.31 6.32 -1.90
N TYR A 43 14.16 6.97 -2.02
CA TYR A 43 12.85 6.34 -1.80
C TYR A 43 12.36 5.59 -3.04
N ASN A 44 12.69 6.06 -4.24
CA ASN A 44 12.26 5.48 -5.51
C ASN A 44 13.16 4.35 -6.01
N CYS A 45 13.76 3.58 -5.13
CA CYS A 45 14.61 2.44 -5.51
C CYS A 45 14.05 1.11 -4.98
N GLU A 46 14.40 0.02 -5.66
CA GLU A 46 13.96 -1.33 -5.27
C GLU A 46 14.45 -1.72 -3.88
N LYS A 47 15.67 -1.31 -3.51
CA LYS A 47 16.25 -1.57 -2.19
C LYS A 47 15.38 -0.99 -1.06
N HIS A 48 14.88 0.24 -1.25
CA HIS A 48 13.97 0.87 -0.28
C HIS A 48 12.67 0.10 -0.18
N ARG A 49 12.04 -0.23 -1.32
CA ARG A 49 10.78 -0.99 -1.32
C ARG A 49 10.92 -2.36 -0.66
N LYS A 50 12.02 -3.06 -0.89
CA LYS A 50 12.31 -4.34 -0.20
C LYS A 50 12.41 -4.14 1.31
N ALA A 51 13.12 -3.11 1.76
CA ALA A 51 13.24 -2.80 3.19
C ALA A 51 11.88 -2.50 3.83
N VAL A 52 11.00 -1.75 3.16
CA VAL A 52 9.64 -1.48 3.62
C VAL A 52 8.81 -2.77 3.73
N VAL A 53 8.85 -3.63 2.72
CA VAL A 53 8.14 -4.91 2.75
C VAL A 53 8.64 -5.78 3.89
N GLN A 54 9.94 -5.88 4.08
CA GLN A 54 10.54 -6.65 5.16
C GLN A 54 10.13 -6.12 6.53
N ASP A 55 10.19 -4.81 6.73
CA ASP A 55 9.78 -4.18 7.99
C ASP A 55 8.30 -4.44 8.31
N ILE A 56 7.41 -4.32 7.31
CA ILE A 56 5.99 -4.64 7.48
C ILE A 56 5.80 -6.11 7.87
N LEU A 57 6.49 -7.05 7.22
CA LEU A 57 6.34 -8.47 7.49
C LEU A 57 6.87 -8.86 8.88
N GLU A 58 8.01 -8.32 9.28
CA GLU A 58 8.61 -8.54 10.60
C GLU A 58 7.74 -7.99 11.74
N ASN A 59 7.12 -6.83 11.51
CA ASN A 59 6.30 -6.14 12.52
C ASN A 59 4.79 -6.41 12.38
N TRP A 60 4.37 -7.31 11.50
CA TRP A 60 2.95 -7.52 11.19
C TRP A 60 2.08 -7.81 12.41
N LYS A 61 2.55 -8.62 13.34
CA LYS A 61 1.79 -8.95 14.56
C LYS A 61 1.45 -7.71 15.38
N THR A 62 2.41 -6.79 15.48
CA THR A 62 2.23 -5.53 16.21
C THR A 62 1.31 -4.59 15.43
N LEU A 63 1.58 -4.38 14.14
CA LEU A 63 0.82 -3.48 13.28
C LEU A 63 -0.65 -3.88 13.14
N SER A 64 -0.91 -5.18 13.06
CA SER A 64 -2.27 -5.73 12.90
C SER A 64 -2.97 -6.10 14.21
N HIS A 65 -2.37 -5.79 15.36
CA HIS A 65 -2.86 -6.24 16.67
C HIS A 65 -3.16 -7.74 16.69
N ASN A 66 -2.18 -8.57 16.36
CA ASN A 66 -2.30 -10.02 16.21
C ASN A 66 -3.34 -10.44 15.14
N SER A 67 -3.28 -9.82 13.98
CA SER A 67 -4.16 -10.08 12.82
C SER A 67 -5.64 -9.75 13.06
N LYS A 68 -5.94 -8.88 14.01
CA LYS A 68 -7.32 -8.39 14.24
C LYS A 68 -7.72 -7.31 13.26
N PHE A 69 -6.75 -6.56 12.72
CA PHE A 69 -6.99 -5.45 11.80
C PHE A 69 -6.28 -5.69 10.48
N HIS A 70 -6.88 -5.15 9.42
CA HIS A 70 -6.23 -5.00 8.12
C HIS A 70 -5.31 -3.78 8.12
N ALA A 71 -4.40 -3.72 7.15
CA ALA A 71 -3.57 -2.56 6.90
C ALA A 71 -3.72 -2.10 5.46
N ILE A 72 -3.54 -0.81 5.23
CA ILE A 72 -3.52 -0.18 3.91
C ILE A 72 -2.13 0.45 3.72
N LEU A 73 -1.43 0.05 2.67
CA LEU A 73 -0.19 0.68 2.23
C LEU A 73 -0.52 1.60 1.05
N ALA A 74 -0.52 2.91 1.30
CA ALA A 74 -0.67 3.90 0.24
C ALA A 74 0.64 4.09 -0.52
N THR A 75 0.56 4.18 -1.85
CA THR A 75 1.72 4.34 -2.73
C THR A 75 1.59 5.61 -3.57
N SER A 76 2.70 6.14 -4.08
CA SER A 76 2.72 7.36 -4.87
C SER A 76 2.18 7.18 -6.29
N SER A 77 2.11 5.95 -6.77
CA SER A 77 1.67 5.64 -8.14
C SER A 77 1.19 4.20 -8.28
N ILE A 78 0.42 3.94 -9.35
CA ILE A 78 -0.03 2.59 -9.73
C ILE A 78 1.17 1.65 -9.99
N MET A 79 2.21 2.16 -10.64
CA MET A 79 3.45 1.42 -10.91
C MET A 79 4.09 0.93 -9.61
N GLU A 80 4.16 1.81 -8.63
CA GLU A 80 4.72 1.51 -7.33
C GLU A 80 3.84 0.49 -6.56
N ALA A 81 2.51 0.63 -6.63
CA ALA A 81 1.59 -0.34 -6.03
C ALA A 81 1.81 -1.76 -6.58
N ILE A 82 1.95 -1.90 -7.91
CA ILE A 82 2.23 -3.18 -8.56
C ILE A 82 3.60 -3.74 -8.12
N GLN A 83 4.61 -2.87 -8.00
CA GLN A 83 5.94 -3.28 -7.55
C GLN A 83 5.92 -3.79 -6.10
N TYR A 84 5.25 -3.08 -5.18
CA TYR A 84 5.06 -3.54 -3.81
C TYR A 84 4.27 -4.86 -3.76
N TYR A 85 3.19 -4.97 -4.51
CA TYR A 85 2.41 -6.22 -4.58
C TYR A 85 3.29 -7.40 -4.98
N ARG A 86 4.12 -7.27 -6.03
CA ARG A 86 5.04 -8.31 -6.48
C ARG A 86 6.12 -8.65 -5.46
N LEU A 87 6.66 -7.66 -4.76
CA LEU A 87 7.63 -7.89 -3.68
C LEU A 87 7.01 -8.70 -2.54
N PHE A 88 5.83 -8.33 -2.05
CA PHE A 88 5.13 -9.11 -1.03
C PHE A 88 4.86 -10.56 -1.49
N LYS A 89 4.50 -10.74 -2.74
CA LYS A 89 4.28 -12.07 -3.33
C LYS A 89 5.57 -12.90 -3.38
N GLN A 90 6.71 -12.28 -3.68
CA GLN A 90 8.03 -12.93 -3.71
C GLN A 90 8.46 -13.43 -2.32
N GLU A 91 8.15 -12.69 -1.28
CA GLU A 91 8.48 -13.05 0.12
C GLU A 91 7.64 -14.24 0.64
N LYS A 92 6.75 -14.80 -0.17
CA LYS A 92 5.91 -15.96 0.15
C LYS A 92 5.26 -15.87 1.54
N SER A 93 4.84 -14.68 1.92
CA SER A 93 4.19 -14.45 3.22
C SER A 93 2.85 -15.19 3.28
N SER A 94 2.44 -15.56 4.48
CA SER A 94 1.10 -16.11 4.73
C SER A 94 -0.01 -15.04 4.67
N LEU A 95 0.37 -13.78 4.46
CA LEU A 95 -0.57 -12.67 4.41
C LEU A 95 -1.38 -12.71 3.12
N LYS A 96 -2.67 -12.42 3.24
CA LYS A 96 -3.55 -12.20 2.09
C LYS A 96 -3.39 -10.77 1.61
N ILE A 97 -2.74 -10.59 0.49
CA ILE A 97 -2.37 -9.29 -0.05
C ILE A 97 -3.07 -9.08 -1.38
N THR A 98 -3.59 -7.88 -1.58
CA THR A 98 -4.12 -7.42 -2.86
C THR A 98 -3.75 -5.95 -3.07
N ALA A 99 -3.92 -5.45 -4.28
CA ALA A 99 -3.77 -4.03 -4.57
C ALA A 99 -5.01 -3.51 -5.29
N LEU A 100 -5.33 -2.24 -5.04
CA LEU A 100 -6.46 -1.55 -5.63
C LEU A 100 -6.00 -0.23 -6.22
N PHE A 101 -6.36 0.02 -7.47
CA PHE A 101 -6.12 1.29 -8.16
C PHE A 101 -7.19 1.53 -9.23
N ASP A 102 -7.35 2.77 -9.66
CA ASP A 102 -8.30 3.09 -10.71
C ASP A 102 -7.70 2.81 -12.09
N ALA A 103 -8.44 2.05 -12.91
CA ALA A 103 -8.04 1.73 -14.27
C ALA A 103 -8.08 2.95 -15.20
N SER A 104 -8.94 3.94 -14.89
CA SER A 104 -9.13 5.13 -15.72
C SER A 104 -7.95 6.10 -15.70
N ASP A 105 -7.03 5.95 -14.73
CA ASP A 105 -5.83 6.77 -14.63
C ASP A 105 -4.71 6.28 -15.58
N ALA A 106 -5.09 6.07 -16.84
CA ALA A 106 -4.21 5.70 -17.93
C ALA A 106 -3.35 6.91 -18.30
N GLY A 107 -2.18 7.03 -17.71
CA GLY A 107 -1.17 7.99 -18.15
C GLY A 107 -0.90 7.82 -19.66
N LYS A 108 -0.64 8.91 -20.35
CA LYS A 108 -0.47 9.04 -21.81
C LYS A 108 0.69 8.22 -22.44
N ASN A 109 1.26 7.24 -21.71
CA ASN A 109 2.42 6.48 -22.17
C ASN A 109 2.04 5.00 -22.33
N GLU A 110 2.06 4.49 -23.57
CA GLU A 110 1.66 3.13 -23.94
C GLU A 110 2.35 2.02 -23.11
N LYS A 111 3.66 2.16 -22.87
CA LYS A 111 4.40 1.17 -22.05
C LYS A 111 3.88 1.10 -20.61
N ASN A 112 3.49 2.24 -20.05
CA ASN A 112 2.91 2.29 -18.71
C ASN A 112 1.50 1.69 -18.69
N THR A 113 0.74 1.81 -19.78
CA THR A 113 -0.60 1.25 -19.91
C THR A 113 -0.54 -0.28 -19.91
N ILE A 114 0.30 -0.89 -20.74
CA ILE A 114 0.49 -2.35 -20.79
C ILE A 114 0.92 -2.89 -19.43
N PHE A 115 1.89 -2.27 -18.78
CA PHE A 115 2.35 -2.70 -17.46
C PHE A 115 1.24 -2.64 -16.40
N LYS A 116 0.39 -1.62 -16.44
CA LYS A 116 -0.75 -1.46 -15.53
C LYS A 116 -1.80 -2.53 -15.78
N GLU A 117 -2.14 -2.81 -17.04
CA GLU A 117 -3.11 -3.85 -17.42
C GLU A 117 -2.63 -5.23 -17.00
N ASP A 118 -1.37 -5.56 -17.27
CA ASP A 118 -0.76 -6.83 -16.86
C ASP A 118 -0.75 -6.98 -15.33
N GLY A 119 -0.38 -5.92 -14.62
CA GLY A 119 -0.39 -5.89 -13.16
C GLY A 119 -1.80 -6.06 -12.59
N MET A 120 -2.80 -5.40 -13.17
CA MET A 120 -4.19 -5.54 -12.76
C MET A 120 -4.70 -6.97 -13.02
N ALA A 121 -4.43 -7.54 -14.19
CA ALA A 121 -4.80 -8.90 -14.52
C ALA A 121 -4.16 -9.92 -13.55
N GLU A 122 -2.88 -9.73 -13.21
CA GLU A 122 -2.17 -10.55 -12.23
C GLU A 122 -2.85 -10.49 -10.85
N ILE A 123 -3.11 -9.28 -10.34
CA ILE A 123 -3.73 -9.05 -9.03
C ILE A 123 -5.13 -9.65 -8.95
N ILE A 124 -5.97 -9.44 -9.97
CA ILE A 124 -7.33 -10.00 -10.03
C ILE A 124 -7.28 -11.53 -10.09
N THR A 125 -6.37 -12.10 -10.88
CA THR A 125 -6.20 -13.55 -11.00
C THR A 125 -5.82 -14.19 -9.66
N ASP A 126 -4.88 -13.58 -8.95
CA ASP A 126 -4.44 -14.08 -7.64
C ASP A 126 -5.54 -13.92 -6.58
N TYR A 127 -6.28 -12.81 -6.63
CA TYR A 127 -7.44 -12.59 -5.76
C TYR A 127 -8.55 -13.61 -5.99
N ASN A 128 -8.86 -13.91 -7.26
CA ASN A 128 -9.83 -14.93 -7.62
C ASN A 128 -9.46 -16.30 -7.04
N LYS A 129 -8.18 -16.68 -7.14
CA LYS A 129 -7.68 -17.93 -6.53
C LYS A 129 -7.80 -17.90 -5.00
N MET A 130 -7.49 -16.77 -4.37
CA MET A 130 -7.47 -16.62 -2.91
C MET A 130 -8.86 -16.73 -2.29
N TYR A 131 -9.89 -16.26 -3.00
CA TYR A 131 -11.24 -16.10 -2.48
C TYR A 131 -12.31 -16.83 -3.29
N GLU A 132 -11.91 -17.71 -4.22
CA GLU A 132 -12.83 -18.46 -5.10
C GLU A 132 -13.80 -17.52 -5.83
N ARG A 133 -13.25 -16.50 -6.49
CA ARG A 133 -13.99 -15.50 -7.26
C ARG A 133 -13.69 -15.63 -8.76
N ASP A 134 -14.51 -14.94 -9.55
CA ASP A 134 -14.41 -14.90 -11.01
C ASP A 134 -14.50 -13.45 -11.51
N PHE A 135 -13.61 -12.61 -11.01
CA PHE A 135 -13.51 -11.24 -11.46
C PHE A 135 -12.59 -11.12 -12.68
N SER A 136 -12.84 -10.11 -13.49
CA SER A 136 -12.03 -9.72 -14.62
C SER A 136 -11.84 -8.20 -14.63
N ILE A 137 -11.00 -7.68 -15.52
CA ILE A 137 -10.83 -6.24 -15.71
C ILE A 137 -12.19 -5.58 -16.03
N LYS A 138 -13.07 -6.25 -16.77
CA LYS A 138 -14.42 -5.74 -17.09
C LYS A 138 -15.34 -5.67 -15.86
N THR A 139 -15.10 -6.47 -14.84
CA THR A 139 -15.88 -6.49 -13.60
C THR A 139 -15.13 -5.85 -12.43
N HIS A 140 -14.22 -4.93 -12.73
CA HIS A 140 -13.36 -4.27 -11.74
C HIS A 140 -14.14 -3.57 -10.60
N ASP A 141 -15.32 -3.01 -10.89
CA ASP A 141 -16.16 -2.41 -9.85
C ASP A 141 -16.70 -3.44 -8.86
N LYS A 142 -17.02 -4.65 -9.32
CA LYS A 142 -17.41 -5.75 -8.42
C LYS A 142 -16.23 -6.22 -7.57
N PHE A 143 -15.03 -6.26 -8.15
CA PHE A 143 -13.79 -6.56 -7.44
C PHE A 143 -13.50 -5.51 -6.34
N LYS A 144 -13.62 -4.20 -6.63
CA LYS A 144 -13.50 -3.13 -5.63
C LYS A 144 -14.50 -3.31 -4.48
N LYS A 145 -15.73 -3.67 -4.82
CA LYS A 145 -16.82 -3.90 -3.86
C LYS A 145 -16.49 -5.07 -2.92
N ASP A 146 -16.02 -6.18 -3.45
CA ASP A 146 -15.63 -7.36 -2.68
C ASP A 146 -14.50 -7.02 -1.69
N ILE A 147 -13.47 -6.30 -2.14
CA ILE A 147 -12.38 -5.85 -1.26
C ILE A 147 -12.89 -4.95 -0.14
N ALA A 148 -13.72 -3.95 -0.46
CA ALA A 148 -14.26 -3.01 0.53
C ALA A 148 -15.05 -3.74 1.63
N LEU A 149 -15.88 -4.72 1.27
CA LEU A 149 -16.63 -5.52 2.24
C LEU A 149 -15.72 -6.37 3.12
N ARG A 150 -14.63 -6.93 2.57
CA ARG A 150 -13.66 -7.70 3.36
C ARG A 150 -12.88 -6.82 4.32
N LEU A 151 -12.43 -5.65 3.87
CA LEU A 151 -11.75 -4.68 4.74
C LEU A 151 -12.66 -4.21 5.89
N ALA A 152 -13.96 -4.10 5.65
CA ALA A 152 -14.94 -3.76 6.68
C ALA A 152 -15.40 -4.95 7.55
N HIS A 153 -14.77 -6.14 7.42
CA HIS A 153 -15.20 -7.38 8.07
C HIS A 153 -16.67 -7.73 7.82
N LYS A 154 -17.15 -7.43 6.62
CA LYS A 154 -18.54 -7.67 6.20
C LYS A 154 -18.64 -8.68 5.06
N ASP A 155 -17.79 -9.67 5.06
CA ASP A 155 -17.75 -10.72 4.04
C ASP A 155 -19.09 -11.44 3.86
N SER A 156 -19.87 -11.58 4.95
CA SER A 156 -21.21 -12.16 4.91
C SER A 156 -22.22 -11.37 4.05
N TYR A 157 -21.92 -10.10 3.76
CA TYR A 157 -22.74 -9.25 2.91
C TYR A 157 -22.36 -9.28 1.43
N LEU A 158 -21.37 -10.08 1.04
CA LEU A 158 -20.89 -10.17 -0.35
C LEU A 158 -21.96 -10.70 -1.32
N THR A 159 -22.96 -11.42 -0.81
CA THR A 159 -24.10 -11.91 -1.60
C THR A 159 -25.20 -10.86 -1.76
N ILE A 160 -25.15 -9.77 -1.00
CA ILE A 160 -26.17 -8.71 -1.02
C ILE A 160 -25.71 -7.62 -2.00
N ASP A 161 -26.59 -7.28 -2.95
CA ASP A 161 -26.32 -6.20 -3.90
C ASP A 161 -26.50 -4.83 -3.21
N ARG A 162 -25.37 -4.26 -2.74
CA ARG A 162 -25.32 -2.93 -2.12
C ARG A 162 -24.63 -1.93 -3.02
N THR A 163 -25.05 -0.68 -2.94
CA THR A 163 -24.42 0.38 -3.71
C THR A 163 -22.99 0.68 -3.24
N PRO A 164 -22.06 1.05 -4.14
CA PRO A 164 -20.68 1.38 -3.77
C PRO A 164 -20.58 2.48 -2.70
N LYS A 165 -21.54 3.41 -2.65
CA LYS A 165 -21.60 4.49 -1.67
C LYS A 165 -21.81 4.01 -0.23
N GLU A 166 -22.60 2.96 -0.04
CA GLU A 166 -22.84 2.36 1.28
C GLU A 166 -21.63 1.61 1.83
N GLN A 167 -20.69 1.28 0.94
CA GLN A 167 -19.48 0.53 1.27
C GLN A 167 -18.28 1.43 1.58
N ILE A 168 -18.18 2.56 0.89
CA ILE A 168 -17.12 3.55 1.11
C ILE A 168 -17.29 4.24 2.47
N ASN A 169 -18.51 4.42 2.94
CA ASN A 169 -18.81 4.98 4.27
C ASN A 169 -18.43 4.03 5.42
N LEU A 170 -17.86 2.87 5.14
CA LEU A 170 -17.44 1.86 6.10
C LEU A 170 -15.89 1.72 6.19
N LEU A 171 -15.16 2.45 5.35
CA LEU A 171 -13.72 2.61 5.39
C LEU A 171 -13.34 3.87 6.16
#